data_811ade292f91e5ed995d102f21257c01
#
_entry.id   811ade292f91e5ed995d102f21257c01
#
_cell.length_a   1.000
_cell.length_b   1.000
_cell.length_c   1.000
_cell.angle_alpha   90.00
_cell.angle_beta   90.00
_cell.angle_gamma   90.00
#
_symmetry.space_group_name_H-M   'P 1'
#
loop_
_entity.id
_entity.type
_entity.pdbx_description
1 polymer ?
#
loop_
_entity_poly.entity_id
_entity_poly.type
_entity_poly.pdbx_seq_one_letter_code
_entity_poly.pdbx_strand_id
1 'polypeptide(L)'
;HAVEFLKAGGRLAMVAPAELAHANYARPVIRHLCESFRAVSILAFDRRIFADLSEDTVLVLAEGKGGEHEKFSLSTVLDIENLPAALNSEIRLSAPDMFSGAVRMIEYFLPERTRQLSKEIQGTKKIDKLGDFANVGIGYVTGANDFFHLNADTARELRIPGKYLAPV
;
A
#
# COMPACT_ATOMS: atom_id res chain seq x y z
N HIS A 1 -14.69 8.78 -7.92
CA HIS A 1 -15.08 9.94 -8.76
C HIS A 1 -14.36 9.97 -10.12
N ALA A 2 -13.01 9.84 -10.22
CA ALA A 2 -12.29 9.93 -11.50
C ALA A 2 -12.84 8.94 -12.56
N VAL A 3 -13.22 7.75 -12.15
CA VAL A 3 -13.79 6.72 -13.03
C VAL A 3 -15.12 7.18 -13.65
N GLU A 4 -15.92 7.93 -12.93
CA GLU A 4 -17.25 8.38 -13.40
C GLU A 4 -17.17 9.33 -14.60
N PHE A 5 -16.10 10.11 -14.69
CA PHE A 5 -15.88 11.06 -15.79
C PHE A 5 -15.37 10.40 -17.09
N LEU A 6 -15.01 9.14 -17.07
CA LEU A 6 -14.52 8.44 -18.25
C LEU A 6 -15.67 7.91 -19.10
N LYS A 7 -15.51 7.97 -20.40
CA LYS A 7 -16.42 7.32 -21.38
C LYS A 7 -16.20 5.80 -21.42
N ALA A 8 -17.12 5.06 -21.99
CA ALA A 8 -16.93 3.64 -22.30
C ALA A 8 -15.66 3.44 -23.14
N GLY A 9 -14.89 2.39 -22.84
CA GLY A 9 -13.58 2.14 -23.43
C GLY A 9 -12.46 3.06 -22.93
N GLY A 10 -12.76 4.03 -22.06
CA GLY A 10 -11.79 5.01 -21.53
C GLY A 10 -10.65 4.38 -20.75
N ARG A 11 -9.60 5.18 -20.52
CA ARG A 11 -8.37 4.80 -19.81
C ARG A 11 -8.15 5.72 -18.61
N LEU A 12 -7.53 5.17 -17.57
CA LEU A 12 -7.12 5.88 -16.36
C LEU A 12 -5.63 5.69 -16.14
N ALA A 13 -4.93 6.76 -15.81
CA ALA A 13 -3.59 6.71 -15.24
C ALA A 13 -3.57 7.61 -14.00
N MET A 14 -3.13 7.07 -12.87
CA MET A 14 -3.14 7.78 -11.60
C MET A 14 -1.92 7.40 -10.76
N VAL A 15 -1.29 8.39 -10.15
CA VAL A 15 -0.30 8.18 -9.10
C VAL A 15 -1.06 8.02 -7.78
N ALA A 16 -0.74 6.98 -7.04
CA ALA A 16 -1.34 6.67 -5.76
C ALA A 16 -0.25 6.34 -4.72
N PRO A 17 -0.52 6.50 -3.42
CA PRO A 17 0.40 6.05 -2.37
C PRO A 17 0.67 4.54 -2.47
N ALA A 18 1.88 4.12 -2.11
CA ALA A 18 2.30 2.71 -2.15
C ALA A 18 1.48 1.82 -1.21
N GLU A 19 0.83 2.41 -0.19
CA GLU A 19 -0.10 1.72 0.70
C GLU A 19 -1.25 1.04 -0.06
N LEU A 20 -1.57 1.48 -1.26
CA LEU A 20 -2.54 0.82 -2.14
C LEU A 20 -2.21 -0.68 -2.33
N ALA A 21 -0.93 -1.04 -2.27
CA ALA A 21 -0.48 -2.42 -2.45
C ALA A 21 -0.61 -3.31 -1.20
N HIS A 22 -0.84 -2.75 0.00
CA HIS A 22 -0.83 -3.54 1.23
C HIS A 22 -1.91 -3.17 2.25
N ALA A 23 -2.49 -1.98 2.20
CA ALA A 23 -3.48 -1.56 3.17
C ALA A 23 -4.84 -2.25 2.95
N ASN A 24 -5.48 -2.64 4.03
CA ASN A 24 -6.78 -3.30 3.96
C ASN A 24 -7.87 -2.40 3.34
N TYR A 25 -7.80 -1.08 3.57
CA TYR A 25 -8.73 -0.10 3.00
C TYR A 25 -8.59 0.05 1.47
N ALA A 26 -7.48 -0.38 0.90
CA ALA A 26 -7.26 -0.31 -0.55
C ALA A 26 -8.03 -1.40 -1.33
N ARG A 27 -8.39 -2.51 -0.68
CA ARG A 27 -9.12 -3.62 -1.33
C ARG A 27 -10.41 -3.20 -2.02
N PRO A 28 -11.30 -2.40 -1.41
CA PRO A 28 -12.49 -1.88 -2.09
C PRO A 28 -12.16 -1.04 -3.33
N VAL A 29 -11.07 -0.27 -3.28
CA VAL A 29 -10.62 0.55 -4.42
C VAL A 29 -10.18 -0.34 -5.58
N ILE A 30 -9.33 -1.33 -5.29
CA ILE A 30 -8.86 -2.29 -6.31
C ILE A 30 -10.05 -3.07 -6.90
N ARG A 31 -10.98 -3.53 -6.06
CA ARG A 31 -12.20 -4.20 -6.52
C ARG A 31 -12.99 -3.31 -7.47
N HIS A 32 -13.24 -2.06 -7.07
CA HIS A 32 -13.97 -1.10 -7.91
C HIS A 32 -13.27 -0.87 -9.26
N LEU A 33 -11.94 -0.79 -9.28
CA LEU A 33 -11.20 -0.67 -10.54
C LEU A 33 -11.36 -1.92 -11.41
N CYS A 34 -11.23 -3.12 -10.85
CA CYS A 34 -11.41 -4.36 -11.59
C CYS A 34 -12.86 -4.53 -12.11
N GLU A 35 -13.86 -4.12 -11.33
CA GLU A 35 -15.28 -4.13 -11.77
C GLU A 35 -15.57 -3.07 -12.82
N SER A 36 -14.77 -2.01 -12.90
CA SER A 36 -14.99 -0.89 -13.82
C SER A 36 -14.22 -0.99 -15.13
N PHE A 37 -13.12 -1.74 -15.17
CA PHE A 37 -12.20 -1.78 -16.30
C PHE A 37 -11.87 -3.20 -16.74
N ARG A 38 -11.62 -3.36 -18.04
CA ARG A 38 -11.19 -4.62 -18.63
C ARG A 38 -9.81 -5.05 -18.11
N ALA A 39 -8.88 -4.12 -17.98
CA ALA A 39 -7.56 -4.41 -17.46
C ALA A 39 -7.11 -3.33 -16.46
N VAL A 40 -6.46 -3.79 -15.38
CA VAL A 40 -5.87 -2.93 -14.35
C VAL A 40 -4.44 -3.38 -14.11
N SER A 41 -3.51 -2.44 -14.10
CA SER A 41 -2.09 -2.68 -13.83
C SER A 41 -1.60 -1.73 -12.74
N ILE A 42 -0.86 -2.27 -11.77
CA ILE A 42 -0.20 -1.48 -10.73
C ILE A 42 1.30 -1.63 -10.91
N LEU A 43 2.00 -0.51 -11.00
CA LEU A 43 3.43 -0.45 -11.16
C LEU A 43 4.07 0.19 -9.94
N ALA A 44 4.97 -0.53 -9.29
CA ALA A 44 5.81 0.00 -8.22
C ALA A 44 7.17 0.41 -8.80
N PHE A 45 7.77 1.42 -8.21
CA PHE A 45 9.07 1.91 -8.64
C PHE A 45 10.14 1.55 -7.61
N ASP A 46 11.25 1.00 -8.06
CA ASP A 46 12.41 0.67 -7.21
C ASP A 46 13.14 1.93 -6.73
N ARG A 47 13.03 3.01 -7.51
CA ARG A 47 13.57 4.31 -7.16
C ARG A 47 12.45 5.32 -7.01
N ARG A 48 12.59 6.20 -6.04
CA ARG A 48 11.65 7.31 -5.85
C ARG A 48 11.65 8.21 -7.09
N ILE A 49 10.55 8.25 -7.82
CA ILE A 49 10.39 9.07 -9.03
C ILE A 49 9.96 10.49 -8.70
N PHE A 50 9.13 10.64 -7.68
CA PHE A 50 8.65 11.93 -7.22
C PHE A 50 9.45 12.37 -6.00
N ALA A 51 10.56 13.08 -6.22
CA ALA A 51 11.50 13.47 -5.17
C ALA A 51 10.87 14.37 -4.09
N ASP A 52 9.87 15.17 -4.47
CA ASP A 52 9.19 16.10 -3.58
C ASP A 52 8.09 15.44 -2.72
N LEU A 53 7.76 14.18 -2.97
CA LEU A 53 6.80 13.44 -2.14
C LEU A 53 7.52 12.75 -1.00
N SER A 54 6.99 12.86 0.22
CA SER A 54 7.51 12.18 1.41
C SER A 54 7.24 10.67 1.39
N GLU A 55 6.26 10.21 0.63
CA GLU A 55 5.77 8.84 0.57
C GLU A 55 6.15 8.16 -0.75
N ASP A 56 6.35 6.85 -0.68
CA ASP A 56 6.51 6.03 -1.88
C ASP A 56 5.19 5.94 -2.64
N THR A 57 5.29 5.88 -3.95
CA THR A 57 4.12 5.90 -4.84
C THR A 57 4.09 4.72 -5.79
N VAL A 58 2.89 4.38 -6.25
CA VAL A 58 2.64 3.45 -7.34
C VAL A 58 1.89 4.15 -8.47
N LEU A 59 2.08 3.67 -9.68
CA LEU A 59 1.28 4.08 -10.83
C LEU A 59 0.18 3.05 -11.07
N VAL A 60 -1.06 3.52 -11.06
CA VAL A 60 -2.24 2.74 -11.39
C VAL A 60 -2.66 3.06 -12.81
N LEU A 61 -2.67 2.02 -13.66
CA LEU A 61 -3.16 2.11 -15.04
C LEU A 61 -4.40 1.23 -15.17
N ALA A 62 -5.43 1.76 -15.81
CA ALA A 62 -6.62 0.99 -16.12
C ALA A 62 -7.13 1.32 -17.53
N GLU A 63 -7.59 0.32 -18.25
CA GLU A 63 -8.10 0.48 -19.61
C GLU A 63 -9.38 -0.30 -19.87
N GLY A 64 -10.16 0.18 -20.84
CA GLY A 64 -11.38 -0.47 -21.27
C GLY A 64 -12.51 -0.35 -20.27
N LYS A 65 -12.83 0.90 -19.84
CA LYS A 65 -13.97 1.17 -18.94
C LYS A 65 -15.28 0.54 -19.46
N GLY A 66 -15.98 -0.17 -18.58
CA GLY A 66 -17.26 -0.85 -18.87
C GLY A 66 -17.10 -2.19 -19.60
N GLY A 67 -15.89 -2.64 -19.88
CA GLY A 67 -15.61 -3.98 -20.40
C GLY A 67 -15.56 -5.03 -19.30
N GLU A 68 -15.76 -6.29 -19.66
CA GLU A 68 -15.56 -7.41 -18.75
C GLU A 68 -14.10 -7.48 -18.30
N HIS A 69 -13.89 -7.76 -17.00
CA HIS A 69 -12.54 -7.78 -16.44
C HIS A 69 -11.77 -9.02 -16.89
N GLU A 70 -10.64 -8.79 -17.57
CA GLU A 70 -9.80 -9.85 -18.11
C GLU A 70 -8.44 -9.96 -17.40
N LYS A 71 -7.96 -8.83 -16.81
CA LYS A 71 -6.57 -8.77 -16.40
C LYS A 71 -6.35 -7.84 -15.21
N PHE A 72 -5.74 -8.41 -14.17
CA PHE A 72 -5.09 -7.65 -13.12
C PHE A 72 -3.60 -8.00 -13.06
N SER A 73 -2.73 -7.02 -13.10
CA SER A 73 -1.28 -7.24 -13.16
C SER A 73 -0.49 -6.30 -12.26
N LEU A 74 0.68 -6.79 -11.86
CA LEU A 74 1.68 -6.03 -11.11
C LEU A 74 3.00 -6.03 -11.87
N SER A 75 3.72 -4.92 -11.80
CA SER A 75 5.08 -4.80 -12.34
C SER A 75 5.95 -3.96 -11.42
N THR A 76 7.24 -4.26 -11.40
CA THR A 76 8.26 -3.40 -10.78
C THR A 76 9.04 -2.71 -11.89
N VAL A 77 9.24 -1.42 -11.72
CA VAL A 77 9.90 -0.54 -12.70
C VAL A 77 11.09 0.12 -12.00
N LEU A 78 12.27 0.02 -12.60
CA LEU A 78 13.47 0.63 -12.04
C LEU A 78 13.36 2.16 -12.00
N ASP A 79 12.94 2.73 -13.14
CA ASP A 79 12.74 4.16 -13.34
C ASP A 79 11.74 4.40 -14.49
N ILE A 80 11.46 5.66 -14.80
CA ILE A 80 10.47 6.04 -15.81
C ILE A 80 10.86 5.61 -17.22
N GLU A 81 12.15 5.52 -17.50
CA GLU A 81 12.68 5.15 -18.84
C GLU A 81 12.42 3.66 -19.13
N ASN A 82 12.36 2.84 -18.08
CA ASN A 82 12.10 1.39 -18.16
C ASN A 82 10.61 1.04 -18.16
N LEU A 83 9.72 2.03 -18.10
CA LEU A 83 8.27 1.83 -18.05
C LEU A 83 7.73 0.97 -19.22
N PRO A 84 8.12 1.20 -20.49
CA PRO A 84 7.64 0.36 -21.61
C PRO A 84 8.03 -1.12 -21.49
N ALA A 85 9.23 -1.41 -20.98
CA ALA A 85 9.70 -2.77 -20.77
C ALA A 85 8.95 -3.46 -19.61
N ALA A 86 8.67 -2.75 -18.55
CA ALA A 86 7.95 -3.26 -17.39
C ALA A 86 6.50 -3.66 -17.71
N LEU A 87 5.84 -2.96 -18.62
CA LEU A 87 4.51 -3.31 -19.10
C LEU A 87 4.49 -4.66 -19.87
N ASN A 88 5.62 -5.12 -20.35
CA ASN A 88 5.77 -6.41 -21.02
C ASN A 88 6.19 -7.55 -20.08
N SER A 89 6.68 -7.24 -18.89
CA SER A 89 7.16 -8.20 -17.87
C SER A 89 6.27 -8.26 -16.62
N GLU A 90 4.99 -8.08 -16.79
CA GLU A 90 4.02 -8.03 -15.70
C GLU A 90 3.69 -9.41 -15.10
N ILE A 91 3.45 -9.44 -13.81
CA ILE A 91 2.93 -10.59 -13.08
C ILE A 91 1.41 -10.50 -13.10
N ARG A 92 0.74 -11.48 -13.71
CA ARG A 92 -0.72 -11.57 -13.68
C ARG A 92 -1.20 -12.19 -12.39
N LEU A 93 -2.21 -11.59 -11.79
CA LEU A 93 -2.83 -12.06 -10.55
C LEU A 93 -4.32 -12.32 -10.78
N SER A 94 -4.83 -13.27 -10.01
CA SER A 94 -6.28 -13.52 -9.91
C SER A 94 -6.94 -12.41 -9.08
N ALA A 95 -7.86 -11.67 -9.67
CA ALA A 95 -8.60 -10.65 -8.95
C ALA A 95 -9.40 -11.21 -7.75
N PRO A 96 -10.10 -12.37 -7.83
CA PRO A 96 -10.74 -13.00 -6.69
C PRO A 96 -9.79 -13.28 -5.51
N ASP A 97 -8.57 -13.77 -5.77
CA ASP A 97 -7.58 -14.06 -4.72
C ASP A 97 -7.11 -12.79 -4.00
N MET A 98 -7.03 -11.70 -4.74
CA MET A 98 -6.72 -10.38 -4.18
C MET A 98 -7.83 -9.88 -3.24
N PHE A 99 -9.10 -10.07 -3.63
CA PHE A 99 -10.25 -9.59 -2.84
C PHE A 99 -10.49 -10.43 -1.59
N SER A 100 -10.25 -11.73 -1.66
CA SER A 100 -10.37 -12.63 -0.51
C SER A 100 -9.33 -12.36 0.58
N GLY A 101 -8.22 -11.68 0.24
CA GLY A 101 -7.08 -11.49 1.11
C GLY A 101 -6.17 -12.72 1.24
N ALA A 102 -6.41 -13.75 0.42
CA ALA A 102 -5.52 -14.91 0.32
C ALA A 102 -4.14 -14.53 -0.22
N VAL A 103 -4.09 -13.46 -0.98
CA VAL A 103 -2.86 -12.94 -1.60
C VAL A 103 -2.63 -11.50 -1.16
N ARG A 104 -1.40 -11.18 -0.78
CA ARG A 104 -0.96 -9.82 -0.47
C ARG A 104 -0.15 -9.27 -1.66
N MET A 105 -0.63 -8.19 -2.27
CA MET A 105 0.04 -7.58 -3.43
C MET A 105 1.52 -7.28 -3.18
N ILE A 106 1.84 -6.78 -1.99
CA ILE A 106 3.21 -6.39 -1.65
C ILE A 106 4.20 -7.56 -1.76
N GLU A 107 3.75 -8.80 -1.58
CA GLU A 107 4.61 -9.98 -1.72
C GLU A 107 5.09 -10.18 -3.16
N TYR A 108 4.34 -9.70 -4.14
CA TYR A 108 4.68 -9.85 -5.55
C TYR A 108 5.69 -8.82 -6.06
N PHE A 109 5.98 -7.79 -5.29
CA PHE A 109 7.11 -6.90 -5.54
C PHE A 109 8.44 -7.46 -5.03
N LEU A 110 8.39 -8.60 -4.30
CA LEU A 110 9.59 -9.33 -3.89
C LEU A 110 10.04 -10.28 -5.00
N PRO A 111 11.36 -10.56 -5.11
CA PRO A 111 11.87 -11.61 -5.98
C PRO A 111 11.19 -12.95 -5.73
N GLU A 112 10.96 -13.72 -6.79
CA GLU A 112 10.27 -15.03 -6.73
C GLU A 112 10.84 -15.94 -5.65
N ARG A 113 12.18 -16.05 -5.58
CA ARG A 113 12.87 -16.86 -4.56
C ARG A 113 12.54 -16.42 -3.13
N THR A 114 12.48 -15.12 -2.88
CA THR A 114 12.14 -14.56 -1.56
C THR A 114 10.70 -14.89 -1.20
N ARG A 115 9.79 -14.79 -2.17
CA ARG A 115 8.37 -15.12 -1.98
C ARG A 115 8.17 -16.61 -1.69
N GLN A 116 8.87 -17.49 -2.40
CA GLN A 116 8.84 -18.93 -2.14
C GLN A 116 9.36 -19.25 -0.74
N LEU A 117 10.51 -18.71 -0.34
CA LEU A 117 11.07 -18.87 0.99
C LEU A 117 10.10 -18.39 2.07
N SER A 118 9.47 -17.25 1.88
CA SER A 118 8.46 -16.74 2.81
C SER A 118 7.29 -17.71 3.00
N LYS A 119 6.80 -18.31 1.91
CA LYS A 119 5.74 -19.32 1.97
C LYS A 119 6.18 -20.61 2.70
N GLU A 120 7.38 -21.08 2.43
CA GLU A 120 7.96 -22.25 3.11
C GLU A 120 8.06 -22.00 4.61
N ILE A 121 8.59 -20.83 5.01
CA ILE A 121 8.71 -20.42 6.40
C ILE A 121 7.34 -20.36 7.09
N GLN A 122 6.36 -19.72 6.47
CA GLN A 122 4.99 -19.62 7.00
C GLN A 122 4.30 -20.98 7.12
N GLY A 123 4.64 -21.94 6.26
CA GLY A 123 4.13 -23.31 6.31
C GLY A 123 4.75 -24.17 7.41
N THR A 124 5.84 -23.72 8.04
CA THR A 124 6.48 -24.45 9.14
C THR A 124 5.76 -24.18 10.46
N LYS A 125 5.47 -25.23 11.26
CA LYS A 125 4.93 -25.07 12.63
C LYS A 125 5.96 -24.54 13.65
N LYS A 126 7.13 -24.10 13.19
CA LYS A 126 8.25 -23.63 14.04
C LYS A 126 8.28 -22.11 14.20
N ILE A 127 7.40 -21.40 13.51
CA ILE A 127 7.36 -19.95 13.53
C ILE A 127 5.95 -19.51 13.88
N ASP A 128 5.86 -18.72 14.93
CA ASP A 128 4.64 -18.09 15.38
C ASP A 128 4.57 -16.63 14.90
N LYS A 129 3.40 -16.08 14.83
CA LYS A 129 3.23 -14.67 14.47
C LYS A 129 3.45 -13.78 15.69
N LEU A 130 4.04 -12.61 15.50
CA LEU A 130 4.20 -11.65 16.60
C LEU A 130 2.88 -11.36 17.32
N GLY A 131 1.76 -11.34 16.60
CA GLY A 131 0.43 -11.14 17.18
C GLY A 131 -0.05 -12.24 18.13
N ASP A 132 0.61 -13.42 18.13
CA ASP A 132 0.32 -14.50 19.09
C ASP A 132 0.95 -14.23 20.47
N PHE A 133 1.95 -13.33 20.53
CA PHE A 133 2.69 -12.99 21.75
C PHE A 133 2.48 -11.54 22.20
N ALA A 134 2.13 -10.63 21.30
CA ALA A 134 2.08 -9.21 21.59
C ALA A 134 0.98 -8.50 20.79
N ASN A 135 0.34 -7.53 21.43
CA ASN A 135 -0.51 -6.56 20.76
C ASN A 135 0.34 -5.36 20.35
N VAL A 136 0.39 -5.07 19.04
CA VAL A 136 1.06 -3.88 18.52
C VAL A 136 -0.01 -2.85 18.18
N GLY A 137 0.05 -1.72 18.84
CA GLY A 137 -0.85 -0.59 18.62
C GLY A 137 -0.08 0.69 18.30
N ILE A 138 -0.80 1.67 17.81
CA ILE A 138 -0.29 3.04 17.71
C ILE A 138 -0.10 3.56 19.14
N GLY A 139 1.07 4.15 19.42
CA GLY A 139 1.30 4.85 20.68
C GLY A 139 0.37 6.04 20.87
N TYR A 140 0.60 6.80 21.92
CA TYR A 140 -0.22 7.98 22.18
C TYR A 140 -0.08 9.01 21.04
N VAL A 141 -1.20 9.35 20.40
CA VAL A 141 -1.24 10.32 19.30
C VAL A 141 -1.79 11.65 19.83
N THR A 142 -0.93 12.65 19.93
CA THR A 142 -1.30 13.96 20.45
C THR A 142 -1.89 14.89 19.40
N GLY A 143 -1.58 14.66 18.11
CA GLY A 143 -1.87 15.61 17.04
C GLY A 143 -0.95 16.86 17.03
N ALA A 144 -0.24 17.12 18.13
CA ALA A 144 0.70 18.24 18.27
C ALA A 144 1.77 17.89 19.33
N ASN A 145 2.73 17.06 18.93
CA ASN A 145 3.76 16.54 19.85
C ASN A 145 4.53 17.65 20.54
N ASP A 146 4.95 18.68 19.82
CA ASP A 146 5.71 19.81 20.38
C ASP A 146 4.93 20.59 21.47
N PHE A 147 3.61 20.52 21.41
CA PHE A 147 2.73 21.13 22.41
C PHE A 147 2.47 20.23 23.61
N PHE A 148 2.26 18.94 23.38
CA PHE A 148 1.84 17.99 24.41
C PHE A 148 2.99 17.25 25.08
N HIS A 149 4.15 17.08 24.41
CA HIS A 149 5.34 16.46 24.98
C HIS A 149 6.21 17.55 25.63
N LEU A 150 6.10 17.67 26.94
CA LEU A 150 6.82 18.66 27.72
C LEU A 150 7.96 18.00 28.48
N ASN A 151 9.13 18.64 28.49
CA ASN A 151 10.17 18.27 29.44
C ASN A 151 9.79 18.79 30.86
N ALA A 152 10.47 18.24 31.88
CA ALA A 152 10.16 18.57 33.26
C ALA A 152 10.35 20.06 33.63
N ASP A 153 11.26 20.76 32.93
CA ASP A 153 11.52 22.17 33.21
C ASP A 153 10.42 23.03 32.61
N THR A 154 10.04 22.80 31.38
CA THR A 154 8.91 23.49 30.74
C THR A 154 7.60 23.28 31.48
N ALA A 155 7.34 22.06 31.95
CA ALA A 155 6.14 21.79 32.75
C ALA A 155 6.11 22.58 34.06
N ARG A 156 7.28 22.77 34.72
CA ARG A 156 7.43 23.60 35.92
C ARG A 156 7.27 25.09 35.63
N GLU A 157 7.90 25.59 34.54
CA GLU A 157 7.75 27.00 34.12
C GLU A 157 6.30 27.35 33.81
N LEU A 158 5.58 26.46 33.15
CA LEU A 158 4.16 26.62 32.82
C LEU A 158 3.24 26.34 34.02
N ARG A 159 3.81 25.96 35.18
CA ARG A 159 3.09 25.65 36.41
C ARG A 159 1.96 24.64 36.24
N ILE A 160 2.19 23.62 35.37
CA ILE A 160 1.18 22.60 35.14
C ILE A 160 1.12 21.63 36.32
N PRO A 161 -0.05 21.47 36.95
CA PRO A 161 -0.18 20.55 38.10
C PRO A 161 0.12 19.11 37.67
N GLY A 162 0.89 18.38 38.48
CA GLY A 162 1.34 17.00 38.17
C GLY A 162 0.23 16.00 37.85
N LYS A 163 -1.00 16.24 38.36
CA LYS A 163 -2.16 15.41 38.03
C LYS A 163 -2.58 15.44 36.55
N TYR A 164 -2.08 16.42 35.78
CA TYR A 164 -2.31 16.53 34.34
C TYR A 164 -1.12 16.08 33.49
N LEU A 165 -0.05 15.63 34.16
CA LEU A 165 1.15 15.12 33.47
C LEU A 165 1.18 13.59 33.57
N ALA A 166 1.43 12.93 32.48
CA ALA A 166 1.70 11.50 32.40
C ALA A 166 3.10 11.27 31.83
N PRO A 167 3.88 10.33 32.37
CA PRO A 167 5.16 9.95 31.78
C PRO A 167 4.90 9.29 30.42
N VAL A 168 5.72 9.63 29.43
CA VAL A 168 5.70 9.07 28.07
C VAL A 168 7.02 8.36 27.80
#